data_68fd19e15040e2c2144d73f450f3bebf
#
_entry.id   68fd19e15040e2c2144d73f450f3bebf
#
_cell.length_a   1.000
_cell.length_b   1.000
_cell.length_c   1.000
_cell.angle_alpha   90.00
_cell.angle_beta   90.00
_cell.angle_gamma   90.00
#
_symmetry.space_group_name_H-M   'P 1'
#
loop_
_entity.id
_entity.type
_entity.pdbx_description
1 polymer ?
#
loop_
_entity_poly.entity_id
_entity_poly.type
_entity_poly.pdbx_seq_one_letter_code
_entity_poly.pdbx_strand_id
1 'polypeptide(L)'
;MKVCSFPSKPIMIGSEIYRNSRYGSGHPLSIERVTPVMDLTFALGWANESVFINSPIATFDMLTRFHDKKYVEAVIEAEKSQEVSDYIRELYILGAGGNPIFPEVFTRPATAVGGAILAGKLLSENERGVIHSIAGGTHHAQKSKAYGFCFFNDVVLGILTMLDNGLERVLYVDLDAHHGDGVQDAFKDDQRVFTISIHEKDRWPRTGNLKDLSLIHISEPTRQEAI
;
A
#
# COMPACT_ATOMS: atom_id res chain seq x y z
N MET A 1 -0.89 -32.56 -0.35
CA MET A 1 0.07 -31.45 -0.20
C MET A 1 0.36 -31.27 1.27
N LYS A 2 1.62 -31.22 1.68
CA LYS A 2 1.96 -30.90 3.07
C LYS A 2 1.63 -29.43 3.29
N VAL A 3 0.66 -29.13 4.13
CA VAL A 3 0.41 -27.79 4.63
C VAL A 3 1.70 -27.38 5.35
N CYS A 4 2.48 -26.48 4.76
CA CYS A 4 3.59 -25.85 5.47
C CYS A 4 2.96 -25.08 6.62
N SER A 5 3.18 -25.52 7.85
CA SER A 5 2.71 -24.77 9.02
C SER A 5 3.35 -23.39 8.99
N PHE A 6 2.55 -22.36 9.15
CA PHE A 6 3.04 -20.98 9.28
C PHE A 6 4.10 -20.95 10.40
N PRO A 7 5.24 -20.26 10.21
CA PRO A 7 6.27 -20.21 11.24
C PRO A 7 5.68 -19.67 12.56
N SER A 8 6.19 -20.13 13.69
CA SER A 8 5.78 -19.65 15.01
C SER A 8 6.07 -18.15 15.24
N LYS A 9 6.97 -17.57 14.43
CA LYS A 9 7.30 -16.16 14.43
C LYS A 9 6.62 -15.44 13.25
N PRO A 10 6.28 -14.13 13.40
CA PRO A 10 5.79 -13.32 12.28
C PRO A 10 6.74 -13.36 11.08
N ILE A 11 6.18 -13.41 9.88
CA ILE A 11 6.94 -13.22 8.63
C ILE A 11 7.13 -11.73 8.41
N MET A 12 8.33 -11.35 7.98
CA MET A 12 8.65 -10.00 7.55
C MET A 12 8.88 -9.97 6.04
N ILE A 13 8.17 -9.09 5.34
CA ILE A 13 8.35 -8.85 3.90
C ILE A 13 9.00 -7.48 3.71
N GLY A 14 10.09 -7.43 2.95
CA GLY A 14 10.82 -6.20 2.65
C GLY A 14 11.59 -6.32 1.35
N SER A 15 12.32 -5.27 0.98
CA SER A 15 13.19 -5.29 -0.21
C SER A 15 14.31 -4.25 -0.10
N GLU A 16 15.45 -4.57 -0.67
CA GLU A 16 16.62 -3.68 -0.75
C GLU A 16 16.39 -2.45 -1.67
N ILE A 17 15.35 -2.47 -2.53
CA ILE A 17 15.03 -1.31 -3.37
C ILE A 17 14.83 -0.03 -2.54
N TYR A 18 14.30 -0.15 -1.33
CA TYR A 18 14.03 0.99 -0.45
C TYR A 18 15.27 1.64 0.12
N ARG A 19 16.44 1.00 -0.01
CA ARG A 19 17.72 1.54 0.48
C ARG A 19 18.23 2.68 -0.39
N ASN A 20 18.04 2.58 -1.69
CA ASN A 20 18.59 3.53 -2.66
C ASN A 20 17.52 4.36 -3.38
N SER A 21 16.30 3.86 -3.48
CA SER A 21 15.20 4.54 -4.16
C SER A 21 14.60 5.64 -3.30
N ARG A 22 14.48 6.86 -3.85
CA ARG A 22 14.01 8.05 -3.14
C ARG A 22 13.07 8.88 -4.00
N TYR A 23 12.12 9.55 -3.36
CA TYR A 23 11.16 10.46 -4.00
C TYR A 23 11.78 11.80 -4.46
N GLY A 24 13.08 11.96 -4.38
CA GLY A 24 13.78 13.20 -4.68
C GLY A 24 14.08 14.06 -3.45
N SER A 25 14.99 15.03 -3.59
CA SER A 25 15.40 15.92 -2.49
C SER A 25 14.24 16.82 -2.06
N GLY A 26 14.05 16.98 -0.75
CA GLY A 26 13.00 17.85 -0.19
C GLY A 26 11.60 17.22 -0.10
N HIS A 27 11.39 16.01 -0.62
CA HIS A 27 10.12 15.32 -0.46
C HIS A 27 9.99 14.72 0.97
N PRO A 28 8.82 14.78 1.63
CA PRO A 28 8.65 14.21 2.98
C PRO A 28 9.02 12.72 3.07
N LEU A 29 8.79 11.95 2.00
CA LEU A 29 9.16 10.53 1.93
C LEU A 29 10.60 10.27 1.46
N SER A 30 11.44 11.31 1.31
CA SER A 30 12.88 11.14 1.07
C SER A 30 13.64 10.69 2.33
N ILE A 31 13.04 10.87 3.52
CA ILE A 31 13.59 10.40 4.79
C ILE A 31 13.56 8.87 4.80
N GLU A 32 14.72 8.27 5.05
CA GLU A 32 14.82 6.81 5.16
C GLU A 32 14.02 6.31 6.38
N ARG A 33 13.09 5.42 6.16
CA ARG A 33 12.25 4.83 7.21
C ARG A 33 12.23 3.31 7.13
N VAL A 34 12.07 2.77 5.91
CA VAL A 34 11.90 1.34 5.68
C VAL A 34 13.19 0.58 6.00
N THR A 35 14.33 1.00 5.44
CA THR A 35 15.59 0.30 5.62
C THR A 35 16.16 0.38 7.03
N PRO A 36 16.10 1.53 7.75
CA PRO A 36 16.49 1.55 9.15
C PRO A 36 15.64 0.61 10.04
N VAL A 37 14.33 0.47 9.73
CA VAL A 37 13.48 -0.49 10.45
C VAL A 37 13.89 -1.92 10.12
N MET A 38 14.18 -2.24 8.85
CA MET A 38 14.73 -3.55 8.48
C MET A 38 16.01 -3.85 9.25
N ASP A 39 17.00 -2.96 9.18
CA ASP A 39 18.30 -3.13 9.81
C ASP A 39 18.17 -3.32 11.32
N LEU A 40 17.35 -2.48 11.97
CA LEU A 40 17.06 -2.59 13.41
C LEU A 40 16.39 -3.92 13.77
N THR A 41 15.42 -4.36 12.98
CA THR A 41 14.69 -5.61 13.22
C THR A 41 15.64 -6.82 13.14
N PHE A 42 16.56 -6.82 12.19
CA PHE A 42 17.61 -7.84 12.08
C PHE A 42 18.61 -7.74 13.24
N ALA A 43 19.09 -6.54 13.57
CA ALA A 43 20.05 -6.32 14.66
C ALA A 43 19.50 -6.76 16.03
N LEU A 44 18.19 -6.59 16.26
CA LEU A 44 17.51 -7.03 17.49
C LEU A 44 17.17 -8.54 17.47
N GLY A 45 17.43 -9.25 16.39
CA GLY A 45 17.10 -10.66 16.24
C GLY A 45 15.60 -10.96 16.16
N TRP A 46 14.77 -9.94 15.89
CA TRP A 46 13.31 -10.11 15.67
C TRP A 46 13.01 -10.72 14.33
N ALA A 47 13.82 -10.42 13.31
CA ALA A 47 13.82 -11.10 12.04
C ALA A 47 15.18 -11.76 11.76
N ASN A 48 15.18 -12.77 10.93
CA ASN A 48 16.35 -13.45 10.37
C ASN A 48 15.96 -14.06 9.00
N GLU A 49 16.89 -14.68 8.33
CA GLU A 49 16.68 -15.28 7.00
C GLU A 49 15.54 -16.31 6.95
N SER A 50 15.19 -16.95 8.08
CA SER A 50 14.11 -17.96 8.12
C SER A 50 12.70 -17.37 8.13
N VAL A 51 12.55 -16.08 8.47
CA VAL A 51 11.26 -15.37 8.56
C VAL A 51 11.22 -14.13 7.68
N PHE A 52 12.31 -13.76 7.03
CA PHE A 52 12.36 -12.67 6.06
C PHE A 52 12.11 -13.19 4.64
N ILE A 53 11.23 -12.54 3.92
CA ILE A 53 10.95 -12.83 2.51
C ILE A 53 11.16 -11.56 1.71
N ASN A 54 11.94 -11.67 0.64
CA ASN A 54 12.12 -10.55 -0.28
C ASN A 54 10.83 -10.31 -1.08
N SER A 55 10.36 -9.07 -1.09
CA SER A 55 9.16 -8.69 -1.82
C SER A 55 9.36 -8.84 -3.32
N PRO A 56 8.50 -9.58 -4.04
CA PRO A 56 8.53 -9.57 -5.50
C PRO A 56 8.04 -8.23 -6.06
N ILE A 57 8.35 -7.94 -7.31
CA ILE A 57 7.76 -6.83 -8.04
C ILE A 57 6.42 -7.30 -8.62
N ALA A 58 5.33 -6.58 -8.36
CA ALA A 58 4.05 -6.89 -8.96
C ALA A 58 4.08 -6.69 -10.48
N THR A 59 3.51 -7.64 -11.21
CA THR A 59 3.41 -7.57 -12.67
C THR A 59 2.31 -6.61 -13.11
N PHE A 60 2.31 -6.24 -14.39
CA PHE A 60 1.24 -5.44 -14.99
C PHE A 60 -0.14 -6.04 -14.73
N ASP A 61 -0.31 -7.35 -14.93
CA ASP A 61 -1.59 -8.04 -14.73
C ASP A 61 -2.03 -8.01 -13.25
N MET A 62 -1.09 -8.16 -12.31
CA MET A 62 -1.38 -8.04 -10.89
C MET A 62 -1.88 -6.63 -10.53
N LEU A 63 -1.21 -5.59 -11.02
CA LEU A 63 -1.59 -4.20 -10.78
C LEU A 63 -2.95 -3.87 -11.40
N THR A 64 -3.22 -4.35 -12.60
CA THR A 64 -4.47 -4.10 -13.33
C THR A 64 -5.66 -4.89 -12.81
N ARG A 65 -5.47 -5.73 -11.78
CA ARG A 65 -6.59 -6.29 -11.00
C ARG A 65 -7.45 -5.20 -10.33
N PHE A 66 -6.82 -4.07 -10.00
CA PHE A 66 -7.49 -2.88 -9.43
C PHE A 66 -7.31 -1.64 -10.29
N HIS A 67 -6.06 -1.32 -10.65
CA HIS A 67 -5.75 -0.09 -11.37
C HIS A 67 -6.10 -0.16 -12.85
N ASP A 68 -6.49 0.98 -13.42
CA ASP A 68 -6.76 1.09 -14.85
C ASP A 68 -5.48 0.84 -15.67
N LYS A 69 -5.60 0.05 -16.75
CA LYS A 69 -4.47 -0.34 -17.60
C LYS A 69 -3.69 0.87 -18.12
N LYS A 70 -4.38 1.90 -18.62
CA LYS A 70 -3.74 3.12 -19.14
C LYS A 70 -2.99 3.89 -18.07
N TYR A 71 -3.47 3.87 -16.83
CA TYR A 71 -2.76 4.47 -15.72
C TYR A 71 -1.47 3.71 -15.38
N VAL A 72 -1.54 2.38 -15.31
CA VAL A 72 -0.34 1.55 -15.07
C VAL A 72 0.69 1.72 -16.19
N GLU A 73 0.24 1.73 -17.45
CA GLU A 73 1.09 2.01 -18.63
C GLU A 73 1.78 3.38 -18.52
N ALA A 74 1.05 4.40 -18.09
CA ALA A 74 1.61 5.75 -17.90
C ALA A 74 2.69 5.79 -16.80
N VAL A 75 2.53 5.06 -15.70
CA VAL A 75 3.55 4.96 -14.65
C VAL A 75 4.80 4.21 -15.16
N ILE A 76 4.62 3.12 -15.93
CA ILE A 76 5.72 2.38 -16.55
C ILE A 76 6.50 3.29 -17.51
N GLU A 77 5.79 4.06 -18.34
CA GLU A 77 6.44 4.98 -19.28
C GLU A 77 7.13 6.12 -18.57
N ALA A 78 6.56 6.65 -17.49
CA ALA A 78 7.18 7.65 -16.65
C ALA A 78 8.50 7.18 -16.01
N GLU A 79 8.63 5.90 -15.65
CA GLU A 79 9.90 5.33 -15.18
C GLU A 79 10.95 5.29 -16.29
N LYS A 80 10.57 4.93 -17.50
CA LYS A 80 11.50 4.81 -18.64
C LYS A 80 11.99 6.16 -19.14
N SER A 81 11.05 7.09 -19.33
CA SER A 81 11.34 8.41 -19.91
C SER A 81 11.80 9.44 -18.88
N GLN A 82 11.49 9.23 -17.61
CA GLN A 82 11.67 10.21 -16.50
C GLN A 82 10.93 11.53 -16.73
N GLU A 83 9.97 11.52 -17.64
CA GLU A 83 9.14 12.67 -18.01
C GLU A 83 7.69 12.24 -18.23
N VAL A 84 6.77 13.17 -18.08
CA VAL A 84 5.37 13.00 -18.42
C VAL A 84 4.84 14.26 -19.12
N SER A 85 3.97 14.10 -20.12
CA SER A 85 3.29 15.22 -20.76
C SER A 85 2.34 15.91 -19.78
N ASP A 86 1.99 17.18 -20.03
CA ASP A 86 1.05 17.93 -19.20
C ASP A 86 -0.32 17.22 -19.11
N TYR A 87 -0.77 16.62 -20.22
CA TYR A 87 -1.99 15.81 -20.24
C TYR A 87 -1.93 14.62 -19.26
N ILE A 88 -0.85 13.85 -19.26
CA ILE A 88 -0.65 12.71 -18.34
C ILE A 88 -0.50 13.19 -16.89
N ARG A 89 0.20 14.32 -16.69
CA ARG A 89 0.37 14.95 -15.39
C ARG A 89 -0.97 15.33 -14.76
N GLU A 90 -1.85 15.97 -15.52
CA GLU A 90 -3.17 16.38 -15.04
C GLU A 90 -4.11 15.19 -14.85
N LEU A 91 -4.14 14.26 -15.81
CA LEU A 91 -5.04 13.12 -15.80
C LEU A 91 -4.75 12.16 -14.64
N TYR A 92 -3.47 11.86 -14.40
CA TYR A 92 -3.05 10.81 -13.46
C TYR A 92 -2.34 11.35 -12.22
N ILE A 93 -2.17 12.67 -12.10
CA ILE A 93 -1.45 13.34 -11.00
C ILE A 93 0.00 12.79 -10.87
N LEU A 94 0.64 12.50 -11.99
CA LEU A 94 2.04 12.06 -12.07
C LEU A 94 2.95 13.28 -12.29
N GLY A 95 4.00 13.44 -11.47
CA GLY A 95 4.84 14.63 -11.47
C GLY A 95 4.15 15.88 -10.89
N ALA A 96 3.03 15.72 -10.18
CA ALA A 96 2.24 16.79 -9.58
C ALA A 96 1.64 16.34 -8.23
N GLY A 97 1.10 17.27 -7.47
CA GLY A 97 0.35 16.95 -6.24
C GLY A 97 1.16 16.18 -5.19
N GLY A 98 2.49 16.32 -5.18
CA GLY A 98 3.36 15.57 -4.29
C GLY A 98 3.69 14.15 -4.78
N ASN A 99 3.35 13.79 -6.02
CA ASN A 99 3.69 12.50 -6.62
C ASN A 99 4.79 12.70 -7.69
N PRO A 100 6.07 12.86 -7.30
CA PRO A 100 7.16 13.18 -8.22
C PRO A 100 7.46 12.02 -9.17
N ILE A 101 8.07 12.33 -10.32
CA ILE A 101 8.74 11.32 -11.12
C ILE A 101 10.15 11.14 -10.56
N PHE A 102 10.55 9.90 -10.37
CA PHE A 102 11.88 9.50 -9.86
C PHE A 102 12.28 8.17 -10.50
N PRO A 103 13.56 7.78 -10.44
CA PRO A 103 14.08 6.64 -11.21
C PRO A 103 13.27 5.33 -11.09
N GLU A 104 12.75 5.01 -9.89
CA GLU A 104 11.98 3.79 -9.64
C GLU A 104 10.49 4.07 -9.38
N VAL A 105 9.92 5.03 -10.10
CA VAL A 105 8.52 5.48 -9.87
C VAL A 105 7.49 4.38 -10.13
N PHE A 106 7.80 3.38 -10.96
CA PHE A 106 7.02 2.16 -11.13
C PHE A 106 7.54 1.04 -10.22
N THR A 107 8.84 0.75 -10.30
CA THR A 107 9.42 -0.44 -9.67
C THR A 107 9.29 -0.43 -8.14
N ARG A 108 9.51 0.72 -7.50
CA ARG A 108 9.39 0.85 -6.05
C ARG A 108 7.97 0.59 -5.52
N PRO A 109 6.91 1.27 -6.00
CA PRO A 109 5.54 1.00 -5.54
C PRO A 109 5.03 -0.38 -6.01
N ALA A 110 5.44 -0.87 -7.19
CA ALA A 110 5.11 -2.22 -7.62
C ALA A 110 5.75 -3.30 -6.70
N THR A 111 6.90 -3.02 -6.10
CA THR A 111 7.49 -3.89 -5.07
C THR A 111 6.66 -3.90 -3.79
N ALA A 112 6.13 -2.75 -3.34
CA ALA A 112 5.23 -2.71 -2.18
C ALA A 112 3.96 -3.53 -2.42
N VAL A 113 3.36 -3.38 -3.61
CA VAL A 113 2.20 -4.19 -4.03
C VAL A 113 2.53 -5.67 -4.08
N GLY A 114 3.69 -6.04 -4.64
CA GLY A 114 4.13 -7.44 -4.69
C GLY A 114 4.22 -8.07 -3.30
N GLY A 115 4.71 -7.31 -2.32
CA GLY A 115 4.73 -7.72 -0.91
C GLY A 115 3.34 -7.93 -0.31
N ALA A 116 2.41 -7.03 -0.60
CA ALA A 116 1.03 -7.14 -0.12
C ALA A 116 0.28 -8.33 -0.76
N ILE A 117 0.48 -8.57 -2.05
CA ILE A 117 -0.07 -9.73 -2.75
C ILE A 117 0.50 -11.03 -2.17
N LEU A 118 1.82 -11.08 -1.95
CA LEU A 118 2.46 -12.24 -1.33
C LEU A 118 1.92 -12.48 0.09
N ALA A 119 1.76 -11.43 0.89
CA ALA A 119 1.16 -11.51 2.20
C ALA A 119 -0.27 -12.06 2.14
N GLY A 120 -1.10 -11.54 1.24
CA GLY A 120 -2.47 -12.00 1.00
C GLY A 120 -2.53 -13.48 0.65
N LYS A 121 -1.66 -13.95 -0.23
CA LYS A 121 -1.54 -15.37 -0.59
C LYS A 121 -1.18 -16.24 0.61
N LEU A 122 -0.09 -15.91 1.30
CA LEU A 122 0.39 -16.68 2.44
C LEU A 122 -0.65 -16.78 3.57
N LEU A 123 -1.38 -15.68 3.83
CA LEU A 123 -2.44 -15.68 4.86
C LEU A 123 -3.65 -16.51 4.44
N SER A 124 -3.99 -16.52 3.15
CA SER A 124 -5.13 -17.30 2.64
C SER A 124 -4.85 -18.82 2.60
N GLU A 125 -3.59 -19.21 2.48
CA GLU A 125 -3.17 -20.62 2.46
C GLU A 125 -3.01 -21.23 3.86
N ASN A 126 -3.14 -20.42 4.92
CA ASN A 126 -2.89 -20.85 6.30
C ASN A 126 -4.03 -20.42 7.23
N GLU A 127 -4.37 -21.25 8.19
CA GLU A 127 -5.45 -20.95 9.16
C GLU A 127 -5.15 -19.76 10.07
N ARG A 128 -3.88 -19.45 10.29
CA ARG A 128 -3.43 -18.33 11.14
C ARG A 128 -2.01 -17.92 10.79
N GLY A 129 -1.69 -16.67 11.03
CA GLY A 129 -0.35 -16.13 10.84
C GLY A 129 -0.31 -14.62 11.01
N VAL A 130 0.89 -14.07 11.09
CA VAL A 130 1.15 -12.64 11.11
C VAL A 130 2.22 -12.33 10.08
N ILE A 131 1.95 -11.36 9.21
CA ILE A 131 2.91 -10.88 8.23
C ILE A 131 3.05 -9.37 8.39
N HIS A 132 4.28 -8.90 8.49
CA HIS A 132 4.63 -7.50 8.49
C HIS A 132 5.25 -7.10 7.14
N SER A 133 4.54 -6.31 6.34
CA SER A 133 5.06 -5.69 5.13
C SER A 133 5.47 -4.24 5.45
N ILE A 134 6.76 -4.01 5.64
CA ILE A 134 7.28 -2.75 6.19
C ILE A 134 7.20 -1.54 5.25
N ALA A 135 6.97 -1.78 3.96
CA ALA A 135 6.89 -0.75 2.93
C ALA A 135 5.46 -0.55 2.39
N GLY A 136 4.49 -1.27 2.95
CA GLY A 136 3.09 -1.17 2.59
C GLY A 136 2.38 0.03 3.20
N GLY A 137 1.07 0.12 2.92
CA GLY A 137 0.19 1.16 3.46
C GLY A 137 -0.01 2.34 2.51
N THR A 138 0.09 2.14 1.19
CA THR A 138 -0.14 3.18 0.18
C THR A 138 -1.63 3.38 -0.09
N HIS A 139 -2.37 3.76 0.97
CA HIS A 139 -3.83 3.73 1.09
C HIS A 139 -4.58 4.83 0.32
N HIS A 140 -3.86 5.85 -0.19
CA HIS A 140 -4.49 6.95 -0.93
C HIS A 140 -4.56 6.73 -2.44
N ALA A 141 -3.73 5.83 -3.01
CA ALA A 141 -3.72 5.61 -4.46
C ALA A 141 -5.11 5.22 -4.96
N GLN A 142 -5.58 5.93 -5.97
CA GLN A 142 -6.88 5.73 -6.58
C GLN A 142 -6.80 4.71 -7.72
N LYS A 143 -7.94 4.24 -8.19
CA LYS A 143 -8.00 3.27 -9.30
C LYS A 143 -7.24 3.75 -10.54
N SER A 144 -7.36 5.04 -10.88
CA SER A 144 -6.85 5.60 -12.13
C SER A 144 -5.89 6.79 -11.94
N LYS A 145 -5.36 7.01 -10.73
CA LYS A 145 -4.40 8.11 -10.52
C LYS A 145 -3.59 7.91 -9.25
N ALA A 146 -2.39 8.50 -9.22
CA ALA A 146 -1.60 8.68 -8.01
C ALA A 146 -2.25 9.72 -7.09
N TYR A 147 -2.19 9.51 -5.77
CA TYR A 147 -2.74 10.43 -4.81
C TYR A 147 -2.03 10.30 -3.46
N GLY A 148 -1.78 11.41 -2.78
CA GLY A 148 -1.18 11.38 -1.44
C GLY A 148 0.15 10.64 -1.35
N PHE A 149 1.05 10.85 -2.31
CA PHE A 149 2.35 10.18 -2.41
C PHE A 149 2.26 8.68 -2.75
N CYS A 150 1.06 8.16 -3.01
CA CYS A 150 0.80 6.77 -3.32
C CYS A 150 0.55 6.60 -4.82
N PHE A 151 1.34 5.74 -5.46
CA PHE A 151 1.20 5.44 -6.90
C PHE A 151 0.29 4.24 -7.13
N PHE A 152 0.48 3.16 -6.39
CA PHE A 152 -0.38 1.98 -6.43
C PHE A 152 -0.89 1.65 -5.03
N ASN A 153 -2.13 1.17 -4.93
CA ASN A 153 -2.75 0.80 -3.67
C ASN A 153 -2.44 -0.66 -3.32
N ASP A 154 -1.39 -0.86 -2.57
CA ASP A 154 -0.95 -2.18 -2.13
C ASP A 154 -1.97 -2.85 -1.20
N VAL A 155 -2.64 -2.07 -0.35
CA VAL A 155 -3.67 -2.56 0.58
C VAL A 155 -4.84 -3.17 -0.19
N VAL A 156 -5.37 -2.43 -1.19
CA VAL A 156 -6.48 -2.92 -2.01
C VAL A 156 -6.10 -4.21 -2.73
N LEU A 157 -4.91 -4.26 -3.34
CA LEU A 157 -4.45 -5.44 -4.07
C LEU A 157 -4.16 -6.63 -3.16
N GLY A 158 -3.68 -6.39 -1.95
CA GLY A 158 -3.54 -7.41 -0.90
C GLY A 158 -4.89 -8.00 -0.48
N ILE A 159 -5.88 -7.15 -0.21
CA ILE A 159 -7.25 -7.56 0.15
C ILE A 159 -7.91 -8.34 -0.99
N LEU A 160 -7.84 -7.83 -2.22
CA LEU A 160 -8.36 -8.55 -3.39
C LEU A 160 -7.72 -9.93 -3.54
N THR A 161 -6.42 -10.05 -3.27
CA THR A 161 -5.73 -11.34 -3.30
C THR A 161 -6.28 -12.30 -2.24
N MET A 162 -6.54 -11.83 -1.03
CA MET A 162 -7.17 -12.65 0.02
C MET A 162 -8.53 -13.17 -0.40
N LEU A 163 -9.38 -12.31 -0.97
CA LEU A 163 -10.72 -12.68 -1.46
C LEU A 163 -10.65 -13.65 -2.64
N ASP A 164 -9.74 -13.41 -3.60
CA ASP A 164 -9.54 -14.28 -4.77
C ASP A 164 -9.02 -15.68 -4.37
N ASN A 165 -8.36 -15.80 -3.21
CA ASN A 165 -7.88 -17.07 -2.64
C ASN A 165 -8.84 -17.67 -1.60
N GLY A 166 -10.09 -17.22 -1.56
CA GLY A 166 -11.17 -17.90 -0.84
C GLY A 166 -11.48 -17.37 0.55
N LEU A 167 -10.86 -16.29 1.02
CA LEU A 167 -11.32 -15.64 2.24
C LEU A 167 -12.68 -14.97 2.00
N GLU A 168 -13.65 -15.26 2.84
CA GLU A 168 -15.01 -14.76 2.68
C GLU A 168 -15.17 -13.31 3.15
N ARG A 169 -14.39 -12.90 4.15
CA ARG A 169 -14.47 -11.56 4.77
C ARG A 169 -13.10 -11.07 5.19
N VAL A 170 -12.87 -9.79 4.98
CA VAL A 170 -11.65 -9.10 5.39
C VAL A 170 -12.00 -7.86 6.21
N LEU A 171 -11.36 -7.68 7.36
CA LEU A 171 -11.39 -6.45 8.13
C LEU A 171 -10.14 -5.65 7.83
N TYR A 172 -10.31 -4.43 7.33
CA TYR A 172 -9.26 -3.44 7.20
C TYR A 172 -9.35 -2.42 8.32
N VAL A 173 -8.26 -2.20 9.03
CA VAL A 173 -8.15 -1.18 10.08
C VAL A 173 -7.01 -0.24 9.72
N ASP A 174 -7.33 1.03 9.50
CA ASP A 174 -6.39 2.09 9.18
C ASP A 174 -6.17 2.98 10.41
N LEU A 175 -4.93 3.07 10.86
CA LEU A 175 -4.51 3.87 12.01
C LEU A 175 -3.58 5.02 11.58
N ASP A 176 -3.47 5.30 10.27
CA ASP A 176 -2.75 6.47 9.79
C ASP A 176 -3.47 7.76 10.20
N ALA A 177 -2.70 8.84 10.37
CA ALA A 177 -3.27 10.16 10.69
C ALA A 177 -4.19 10.71 9.59
N HIS A 178 -4.05 10.20 8.36
CA HIS A 178 -4.89 10.55 7.22
C HIS A 178 -5.99 9.50 7.00
N HIS A 179 -7.15 9.92 6.58
CA HIS A 179 -8.23 9.02 6.19
C HIS A 179 -7.82 8.10 5.03
N GLY A 180 -8.05 6.78 5.16
CA GLY A 180 -7.75 5.77 4.13
C GLY A 180 -8.74 5.79 2.97
N ASP A 181 -8.84 6.93 2.29
CA ASP A 181 -9.83 7.24 1.27
C ASP A 181 -9.78 6.28 0.06
N GLY A 182 -8.59 5.95 -0.42
CA GLY A 182 -8.43 5.06 -1.57
C GLY A 182 -8.90 3.64 -1.30
N VAL A 183 -8.70 3.14 -0.07
CA VAL A 183 -9.18 1.80 0.33
C VAL A 183 -10.69 1.80 0.54
N GLN A 184 -11.23 2.83 1.23
CA GLN A 184 -12.66 2.97 1.42
C GLN A 184 -13.40 3.04 0.08
N ASP A 185 -12.93 3.87 -0.85
CA ASP A 185 -13.53 4.00 -2.18
C ASP A 185 -13.50 2.71 -2.98
N ALA A 186 -12.42 1.92 -2.84
CA ALA A 186 -12.30 0.64 -3.54
C ALA A 186 -13.32 -0.40 -3.08
N PHE A 187 -13.73 -0.38 -1.81
CA PHE A 187 -14.57 -1.41 -1.20
C PHE A 187 -15.94 -0.91 -0.70
N LYS A 188 -16.31 0.34 -0.96
CA LYS A 188 -17.59 0.91 -0.48
C LYS A 188 -18.84 0.11 -0.85
N ASP A 189 -18.78 -0.64 -1.95
CA ASP A 189 -19.89 -1.46 -2.46
C ASP A 189 -19.63 -2.98 -2.29
N ASP A 190 -18.52 -3.37 -1.64
CA ASP A 190 -18.17 -4.79 -1.42
C ASP A 190 -18.38 -5.20 0.04
N GLN A 191 -19.48 -5.91 0.30
CA GLN A 191 -19.87 -6.36 1.64
C GLN A 191 -18.91 -7.39 2.27
N ARG A 192 -17.94 -7.92 1.51
CA ARG A 192 -16.92 -8.83 2.02
C ARG A 192 -15.79 -8.11 2.75
N VAL A 193 -15.67 -6.78 2.55
CA VAL A 193 -14.62 -5.97 3.16
C VAL A 193 -15.22 -4.93 4.08
N PHE A 194 -14.86 -5.02 5.37
CA PHE A 194 -15.24 -4.02 6.35
C PHE A 194 -14.05 -3.08 6.59
N THR A 195 -14.24 -1.78 6.37
CA THR A 195 -13.18 -0.79 6.54
C THR A 195 -13.41 0.08 7.77
N ILE A 196 -12.37 0.24 8.59
CA ILE A 196 -12.33 1.16 9.73
C ILE A 196 -11.14 2.08 9.53
N SER A 197 -11.34 3.40 9.66
CA SER A 197 -10.26 4.39 9.65
C SER A 197 -10.37 5.29 10.87
N ILE A 198 -9.28 5.37 11.64
CA ILE A 198 -9.14 6.28 12.79
C ILE A 198 -8.12 7.34 12.40
N HIS A 199 -8.56 8.55 12.13
CA HIS A 199 -7.75 9.59 11.53
C HIS A 199 -8.00 10.97 12.18
N GLU A 200 -7.10 11.91 11.93
CA GLU A 200 -7.23 13.28 12.44
C GLU A 200 -8.32 14.04 11.68
N LYS A 201 -9.25 14.63 12.44
CA LYS A 201 -10.35 15.42 11.88
C LYS A 201 -9.83 16.61 11.05
N ASP A 202 -10.45 16.84 9.89
CA ASP A 202 -10.15 17.93 8.97
C ASP A 202 -8.73 17.93 8.39
N ARG A 203 -7.92 16.89 8.66
CA ARG A 203 -6.64 16.67 8.00
C ARG A 203 -6.87 16.32 6.52
N TRP A 204 -5.90 16.69 5.67
CA TRP A 204 -5.90 16.19 4.29
C TRP A 204 -6.06 14.65 4.27
N PRO A 205 -6.84 14.03 3.38
CA PRO A 205 -7.53 14.58 2.19
C PRO A 205 -8.89 15.26 2.49
N ARG A 206 -9.29 15.44 3.76
CA ARG A 206 -10.54 16.06 4.20
C ARG A 206 -11.79 15.23 3.86
N THR A 207 -11.60 13.93 3.71
CA THR A 207 -12.64 12.90 3.57
C THR A 207 -12.82 12.16 4.90
N GLY A 208 -13.70 11.17 4.98
CA GLY A 208 -13.97 10.42 6.21
C GLY A 208 -14.77 11.22 7.23
N ASN A 209 -15.70 12.05 6.76
CA ASN A 209 -16.60 12.79 7.63
C ASN A 209 -17.74 11.90 8.15
N LEU A 210 -18.44 12.32 9.21
CA LEU A 210 -19.61 11.61 9.75
C LEU A 210 -20.68 11.29 8.70
N LYS A 211 -20.76 12.06 7.62
CA LYS A 211 -21.67 11.81 6.49
C LYS A 211 -21.23 10.66 5.60
N ASP A 212 -19.96 10.27 5.66
CA ASP A 212 -19.39 9.18 4.88
C ASP A 212 -19.59 7.82 5.58
N LEU A 213 -20.19 7.82 6.78
CA LEU A 213 -20.51 6.60 7.53
C LEU A 213 -21.56 5.79 6.79
N SER A 214 -21.19 4.59 6.36
CA SER A 214 -22.13 3.57 5.93
C SER A 214 -22.21 2.45 6.98
N LEU A 215 -23.22 1.59 6.87
CA LEU A 215 -23.33 0.42 7.76
C LEU A 215 -22.17 -0.57 7.65
N ILE A 216 -21.30 -0.39 6.66
CA ILE A 216 -20.16 -1.29 6.36
C ILE A 216 -18.82 -0.58 6.60
N HIS A 217 -18.82 0.74 6.75
CA HIS A 217 -17.61 1.54 6.93
C HIS A 217 -17.75 2.43 8.17
N ILE A 218 -16.77 2.37 9.05
CA ILE A 218 -16.70 3.24 10.23
C ILE A 218 -15.50 4.18 10.04
N SER A 219 -15.76 5.47 10.18
CA SER A 219 -14.76 6.51 10.16
C SER A 219 -14.87 7.32 11.44
N GLU A 220 -13.80 7.35 12.22
CA GLU A 220 -13.77 8.11 13.48
C GLU A 220 -12.69 9.19 13.37
N PRO A 221 -13.09 10.44 13.02
CA PRO A 221 -12.15 11.55 13.02
C PRO A 221 -11.82 11.93 14.47
N THR A 222 -10.55 11.81 14.83
CA THR A 222 -10.04 12.24 16.13
C THR A 222 -9.40 13.62 16.02
N ARG A 223 -9.56 14.46 17.04
CA ARG A 223 -8.83 15.72 17.17
C ARG A 223 -7.55 15.43 17.95
N GLN A 224 -6.41 15.53 17.31
CA GLN A 224 -5.13 15.51 18.02
C GLN A 224 -4.98 16.88 18.70
N GLU A 225 -4.97 16.90 20.03
CA GLU A 225 -4.56 18.10 20.76
C GLU A 225 -3.04 18.27 20.56
N ALA A 226 -2.63 19.46 20.14
CA ALA A 226 -1.22 19.78 20.07
C ALA A 226 -0.62 19.76 21.48
N ILE A 227 0.39 18.92 21.68
CA ILE A 227 1.25 18.91 22.86
C ILE A 227 2.28 20.03 22.69
#